data_1ce7ec028e271a25a8bd02423392e8b5
#
_entry.id   1ce7ec028e271a25a8bd02423392e8b5
#
_cell.length_a   1.000
_cell.length_b   1.000
_cell.length_c   1.000
_cell.angle_alpha   90.00
_cell.angle_beta   90.00
_cell.angle_gamma   90.00
#
_symmetry.space_group_name_H-M   'P 1'
#
loop_
_entity.id
_entity.type
_entity.pdbx_description
1 polymer ?
#
loop_
_entity_poly.entity_id
_entity_poly.type
_entity_poly.pdbx_seq_one_letter_code
_entity_poly.pdbx_strand_id
1 'polypeptide(L)'
;MASDRVRVICGPGYGKSASALGYAMMGVFRGKRVIMVQFLKGMLGEGAADVLKRLEPDLKFFRFEHSKERFEDLPEDQKHEELMNMRNGFNFARKVMTTGECDVLILDEILGIVDQGIISKEEFQSFLESRDEETELVMTGRVCPEGIEEYVTDISGMENIDVDNHQE
;
A
#
# COMPACT_ATOMS: atom_id res chain seq x y z
N MET A 1 15.51 15.04 -12.12
CA MET A 1 15.41 15.04 -10.66
C MET A 1 14.89 13.70 -10.24
N ALA A 2 15.73 12.99 -9.54
CA ALA A 2 15.31 11.74 -8.92
C ALA A 2 14.10 12.02 -8.04
N SER A 3 13.14 11.15 -8.07
CA SER A 3 12.00 11.29 -7.20
C SER A 3 12.39 10.77 -5.81
N ASP A 4 12.78 11.68 -4.97
CA ASP A 4 12.97 11.37 -3.54
C ASP A 4 11.62 11.16 -2.84
N ARG A 5 10.57 10.82 -3.60
CA ARG A 5 9.21 10.87 -3.11
C ARG A 5 8.81 9.58 -2.41
N VAL A 6 8.61 9.72 -1.13
CA VAL A 6 7.93 8.72 -0.31
C VAL A 6 6.64 9.37 0.20
N ARG A 7 5.50 8.87 -0.27
CA ARG A 7 4.19 9.40 0.07
C ARG A 7 3.45 8.47 0.99
N VAL A 8 2.75 9.05 1.94
CA VAL A 8 1.80 8.34 2.80
C VAL A 8 0.42 8.96 2.61
N ILE A 9 -0.57 8.11 2.40
CA ILE A 9 -1.99 8.49 2.37
C ILE A 9 -2.66 7.72 3.50
N CYS A 10 -3.11 8.42 4.52
CA CYS A 10 -3.68 7.81 5.71
C CYS A 10 -5.00 8.48 6.13
N GLY A 11 -5.62 7.99 7.18
CA GLY A 11 -6.84 8.54 7.73
C GLY A 11 -8.05 7.63 7.58
N PRO A 12 -9.16 7.97 8.26
CA PRO A 12 -10.38 7.16 8.27
C PRO A 12 -11.25 7.30 7.02
N GLY A 13 -10.97 8.28 6.16
CA GLY A 13 -11.78 8.56 4.97
C GLY A 13 -11.60 7.53 3.87
N TYR A 14 -12.57 7.51 2.96
CA TYR A 14 -12.53 6.67 1.76
C TYR A 14 -11.66 7.30 0.68
N GLY A 15 -11.18 6.49 -0.25
CA GLY A 15 -10.47 6.98 -1.43
C GLY A 15 -8.95 6.81 -1.37
N LYS A 16 -8.41 6.23 -0.30
CA LYS A 16 -6.96 5.97 -0.19
C LYS A 16 -6.48 4.99 -1.27
N SER A 17 -7.16 3.86 -1.44
CA SER A 17 -6.80 2.88 -2.48
C SER A 17 -6.98 3.44 -3.89
N ALA A 18 -8.04 4.23 -4.12
CA ALA A 18 -8.25 4.90 -5.39
C ALA A 18 -7.14 5.91 -5.69
N SER A 19 -6.71 6.67 -4.69
CA SER A 19 -5.59 7.60 -4.83
C SER A 19 -4.28 6.88 -5.12
N ALA A 20 -4.03 5.77 -4.42
CA ALA A 20 -2.85 4.93 -4.66
C ALA A 20 -2.83 4.40 -6.10
N LEU A 21 -3.98 3.91 -6.58
CA LEU A 21 -4.13 3.47 -7.96
C LEU A 21 -3.90 4.63 -8.94
N GLY A 22 -4.39 5.83 -8.61
CA GLY A 22 -4.13 7.05 -9.39
C GLY A 22 -2.63 7.34 -9.52
N TYR A 23 -1.88 7.26 -8.45
CA TYR A 23 -0.42 7.40 -8.49
C TYR A 23 0.24 6.32 -9.35
N ALA A 24 -0.25 5.09 -9.27
CA ALA A 24 0.22 4.01 -10.14
C ALA A 24 0.03 4.35 -11.62
N MET A 25 -1.15 4.79 -11.99
CA MET A 25 -1.47 5.17 -13.36
C MET A 25 -0.66 6.39 -13.83
N MET A 26 -0.44 7.37 -12.97
CA MET A 26 0.42 8.51 -13.28
C MET A 26 1.85 8.06 -13.57
N GLY A 27 2.34 7.05 -12.86
CA GLY A 27 3.63 6.42 -13.13
C GLY A 27 3.68 5.81 -14.53
N VAL A 28 2.65 5.04 -14.89
CA VAL A 28 2.51 4.44 -16.23
C VAL A 28 2.51 5.52 -17.32
N PHE A 29 1.77 6.60 -17.11
CA PHE A 29 1.72 7.72 -18.07
C PHE A 29 3.08 8.38 -18.29
N ARG A 30 3.95 8.34 -17.30
CA ARG A 30 5.33 8.85 -17.39
C ARG A 30 6.32 7.82 -17.96
N GLY A 31 5.84 6.66 -18.40
CA GLY A 31 6.69 5.58 -18.90
C GLY A 31 7.49 4.86 -17.82
N LYS A 32 7.05 4.94 -16.57
CA LYS A 32 7.71 4.27 -15.44
C LYS A 32 7.20 2.84 -15.26
N ARG A 33 8.07 1.97 -14.77
CA ARG A 33 7.70 0.60 -14.39
C ARG A 33 7.06 0.66 -13.01
N VAL A 34 5.81 0.22 -12.90
CA VAL A 34 5.03 0.31 -11.66
C VAL A 34 4.71 -1.08 -11.13
N ILE A 35 4.93 -1.28 -9.84
CA ILE A 35 4.44 -2.46 -9.10
C ILE A 35 3.51 -1.96 -8.00
N MET A 36 2.30 -2.52 -7.95
CA MET A 36 1.33 -2.25 -6.89
C MET A 36 1.04 -3.53 -6.12
N VAL A 37 1.21 -3.46 -4.80
CA VAL A 37 0.94 -4.58 -3.88
C VAL A 37 -0.17 -4.16 -2.93
N GLN A 38 -1.20 -4.98 -2.83
CA GLN A 38 -2.30 -4.80 -1.89
C GLN A 38 -2.19 -5.81 -0.75
N PHE A 39 -2.11 -5.32 0.49
CA PHE A 39 -1.87 -6.15 1.69
C PHE A 39 -3.15 -6.61 2.37
N LEU A 40 -4.02 -5.68 2.73
CA LEU A 40 -5.31 -5.96 3.30
C LEU A 40 -6.40 -5.70 2.27
N LYS A 41 -7.61 -6.16 2.56
CA LYS A 41 -8.74 -5.96 1.67
C LYS A 41 -9.01 -4.47 1.50
N GLY A 42 -8.61 -3.93 0.35
CA GLY A 42 -8.84 -2.55 -0.03
C GLY A 42 -10.16 -2.38 -0.76
N MET A 43 -10.41 -1.15 -1.19
CA MET A 43 -11.66 -0.74 -1.84
C MET A 43 -11.66 -0.94 -3.36
N LEU A 44 -10.64 -1.58 -3.93
CA LEU A 44 -10.54 -1.74 -5.40
C LEU A 44 -11.47 -2.81 -5.98
N GLY A 45 -12.09 -3.64 -5.15
CA GLY A 45 -13.00 -4.68 -5.61
C GLY A 45 -12.30 -5.95 -6.13
N GLU A 46 -13.08 -7.02 -6.28
CA GLU A 46 -12.55 -8.33 -6.65
C GLU A 46 -12.06 -8.40 -8.10
N GLY A 47 -12.70 -7.66 -9.00
CA GLY A 47 -12.35 -7.65 -10.42
C GLY A 47 -11.13 -6.82 -10.80
N ALA A 48 -10.55 -6.09 -9.85
CA ALA A 48 -9.44 -5.18 -10.13
C ALA A 48 -8.22 -5.90 -10.69
N ALA A 49 -7.87 -7.07 -10.14
CA ALA A 49 -6.70 -7.83 -10.57
C ALA A 49 -6.77 -8.23 -12.04
N ASP A 50 -7.93 -8.68 -12.52
CA ASP A 50 -8.12 -9.10 -13.90
C ASP A 50 -8.02 -7.92 -14.88
N VAL A 51 -8.57 -6.77 -14.49
CA VAL A 51 -8.51 -5.56 -15.32
C VAL A 51 -7.09 -5.00 -15.36
N LEU A 52 -6.42 -4.92 -14.21
CA LEU A 52 -5.07 -4.37 -14.11
C LEU A 52 -4.03 -5.24 -14.82
N LYS A 53 -4.29 -6.54 -14.95
CA LYS A 53 -3.42 -7.45 -15.70
C LYS A 53 -3.23 -7.02 -17.15
N ARG A 54 -4.20 -6.31 -17.72
CA ARG A 54 -4.10 -5.78 -19.10
C ARG A 54 -3.03 -4.70 -19.23
N LEU A 55 -2.56 -4.13 -18.12
CA LEU A 55 -1.54 -3.09 -18.10
C LEU A 55 -0.12 -3.64 -18.01
N GLU A 56 0.03 -4.97 -17.85
CA GLU A 56 1.37 -5.59 -17.84
C GLU A 56 2.03 -5.46 -19.22
N PRO A 57 3.34 -5.24 -19.27
CA PRO A 57 4.29 -5.19 -18.15
C PRO A 57 4.45 -3.80 -17.49
N ASP A 58 3.73 -2.78 -17.93
CA ASP A 58 3.90 -1.41 -17.45
C ASP A 58 3.47 -1.25 -15.98
N LEU A 59 2.39 -1.93 -15.60
CA LEU A 59 1.92 -2.02 -14.23
C LEU A 59 1.66 -3.47 -13.90
N LYS A 60 2.27 -3.95 -12.80
CA LYS A 60 2.02 -5.28 -12.26
C LYS A 60 1.34 -5.15 -10.91
N PHE A 61 0.21 -5.83 -10.75
CA PHE A 61 -0.61 -5.80 -9.54
C PHE A 61 -0.56 -7.14 -8.83
N PHE A 62 -0.29 -7.12 -7.53
CA PHE A 62 -0.21 -8.31 -6.67
C PHE A 62 -1.10 -8.14 -5.45
N ARG A 63 -1.90 -9.15 -5.17
CA ARG A 63 -2.76 -9.21 -3.99
C ARG A 63 -2.38 -10.44 -3.18
N PHE A 64 -1.99 -10.25 -1.93
CA PHE A 64 -1.54 -11.32 -1.05
C PHE A 64 -2.60 -11.81 -0.07
N GLU A 65 -3.62 -11.01 0.22
CA GLU A 65 -4.77 -11.46 0.98
C GLU A 65 -5.73 -12.23 0.08
N HIS A 66 -6.05 -13.46 0.48
CA HIS A 66 -6.92 -14.35 -0.31
C HIS A 66 -8.31 -14.52 0.29
N SER A 67 -8.50 -14.18 1.57
CA SER A 67 -9.81 -14.29 2.22
C SER A 67 -10.75 -13.19 1.76
N LYS A 68 -12.05 -13.55 1.65
CA LYS A 68 -13.13 -12.59 1.39
C LYS A 68 -13.58 -11.87 2.65
N GLU A 69 -13.26 -12.40 3.83
CA GLU A 69 -13.60 -11.83 5.13
C GLU A 69 -12.47 -10.94 5.62
N ARG A 70 -12.80 -10.04 6.55
CA ARG A 70 -11.79 -9.21 7.21
C ARG A 70 -10.86 -10.08 8.04
N PHE A 71 -9.58 -9.74 8.07
CA PHE A 71 -8.58 -10.45 8.85
C PHE A 71 -9.00 -10.61 10.32
N GLU A 72 -9.57 -9.57 10.92
CA GLU A 72 -10.02 -9.55 12.32
C GLU A 72 -11.12 -10.57 12.61
N ASP A 73 -11.95 -10.87 11.60
CA ASP A 73 -13.12 -11.74 11.73
C ASP A 73 -12.83 -13.21 11.39
N LEU A 74 -11.60 -13.52 10.97
CA LEU A 74 -11.23 -14.86 10.54
C LEU A 74 -11.05 -15.82 11.74
N PRO A 75 -11.39 -17.13 11.58
CA PRO A 75 -10.96 -18.15 12.52
C PRO A 75 -9.44 -18.22 12.67
N GLU A 76 -8.93 -18.68 13.80
CA GLU A 76 -7.50 -18.68 14.12
C GLU A 76 -6.63 -19.41 13.10
N ASP A 77 -7.10 -20.52 12.55
CA ASP A 77 -6.36 -21.27 11.51
C ASP A 77 -6.26 -20.47 10.20
N GLN A 78 -7.34 -19.81 9.81
CA GLN A 78 -7.35 -18.96 8.63
C GLN A 78 -6.57 -17.66 8.85
N LYS A 79 -6.60 -17.09 10.06
CA LYS A 79 -5.75 -15.96 10.42
C LYS A 79 -4.28 -16.27 10.24
N HIS A 80 -3.85 -17.44 10.67
CA HIS A 80 -2.45 -17.84 10.55
C HIS A 80 -2.02 -17.91 9.08
N GLU A 81 -2.86 -18.48 8.23
CA GLU A 81 -2.60 -18.55 6.80
C GLU A 81 -2.53 -17.15 6.15
N GLU A 82 -3.50 -16.29 6.45
CA GLU A 82 -3.50 -14.92 5.93
C GLU A 82 -2.32 -14.09 6.45
N LEU A 83 -1.92 -14.31 7.70
CA LEU A 83 -0.73 -13.68 8.26
C LEU A 83 0.52 -14.06 7.48
N MET A 84 0.65 -15.34 7.14
CA MET A 84 1.77 -15.81 6.31
C MET A 84 1.73 -15.20 4.91
N ASN A 85 0.55 -15.08 4.31
CA ASN A 85 0.38 -14.44 3.01
C ASN A 85 0.82 -12.98 3.04
N MET A 86 0.44 -12.24 4.07
CA MET A 86 0.83 -10.82 4.22
C MET A 86 2.34 -10.67 4.48
N ARG A 87 2.94 -11.55 5.26
CA ARG A 87 4.39 -11.56 5.45
C ARG A 87 5.13 -11.89 4.15
N ASN A 88 4.60 -12.80 3.35
CA ASN A 88 5.14 -13.09 2.02
C ASN A 88 5.07 -11.86 1.11
N GLY A 89 3.95 -11.14 1.18
CA GLY A 89 3.78 -9.87 0.45
C GLY A 89 4.78 -8.81 0.88
N PHE A 90 5.02 -8.69 2.17
CA PHE A 90 6.02 -7.78 2.70
C PHE A 90 7.45 -8.14 2.24
N ASN A 91 7.80 -9.42 2.27
CA ASN A 91 9.10 -9.89 1.79
C ASN A 91 9.25 -9.64 0.29
N PHE A 92 8.19 -9.83 -0.48
CA PHE A 92 8.16 -9.50 -1.90
C PHE A 92 8.40 -8.00 -2.13
N ALA A 93 7.70 -7.14 -1.40
CA ALA A 93 7.87 -5.68 -1.50
C ALA A 93 9.32 -5.27 -1.16
N ARG A 94 9.89 -5.88 -0.13
CA ARG A 94 11.29 -5.64 0.25
C ARG A 94 12.25 -6.02 -0.87
N LYS A 95 12.05 -7.16 -1.47
CA LYS A 95 12.87 -7.64 -2.59
C LYS A 95 12.78 -6.69 -3.78
N VAL A 96 11.58 -6.31 -4.17
CA VAL A 96 11.34 -5.37 -5.27
C VAL A 96 12.03 -4.03 -5.00
N MET A 97 11.91 -3.53 -3.78
CA MET A 97 12.51 -2.26 -3.36
C MET A 97 14.03 -2.26 -3.47
N THR A 98 14.66 -3.35 -3.09
CA THR A 98 16.14 -3.42 -3.00
C THR A 98 16.80 -3.85 -4.31
N THR A 99 16.06 -4.47 -5.22
CA THR A 99 16.62 -4.96 -6.50
C THR A 99 16.39 -4.05 -7.69
N GLY A 100 15.67 -2.93 -7.50
CA GLY A 100 15.39 -1.99 -8.59
C GLY A 100 14.48 -2.54 -9.67
N GLU A 101 13.60 -3.48 -9.36
CA GLU A 101 12.68 -4.09 -10.32
C GLU A 101 11.59 -3.14 -10.81
N CYS A 102 11.35 -2.04 -10.11
CA CYS A 102 10.39 -1.01 -10.53
C CYS A 102 10.90 0.38 -10.22
N ASP A 103 10.27 1.36 -10.84
CA ASP A 103 10.53 2.78 -10.62
C ASP A 103 9.56 3.39 -9.61
N VAL A 104 8.35 2.82 -9.52
CA VAL A 104 7.30 3.24 -8.59
C VAL A 104 6.73 2.00 -7.90
N LEU A 105 6.77 1.99 -6.58
CA LEU A 105 6.21 0.93 -5.75
C LEU A 105 5.03 1.47 -4.95
N ILE A 106 3.87 0.88 -5.16
CA ILE A 106 2.64 1.24 -4.45
C ILE A 106 2.31 0.12 -3.47
N LEU A 107 2.21 0.44 -2.19
CA LEU A 107 1.92 -0.51 -1.13
C LEU A 107 0.59 -0.14 -0.47
N ASP A 108 -0.50 -0.68 -1.00
CA ASP A 108 -1.84 -0.41 -0.50
C ASP A 108 -2.11 -1.18 0.79
N GLU A 109 -2.53 -0.48 1.84
CA GLU A 109 -2.80 -1.01 3.19
C GLU A 109 -1.58 -1.59 3.92
N ILE A 110 -0.35 -1.22 3.52
CA ILE A 110 0.85 -1.63 4.27
C ILE A 110 0.83 -1.10 5.70
N LEU A 111 0.31 0.11 5.92
CA LEU A 111 0.24 0.68 7.26
C LEU A 111 -0.68 -0.12 8.17
N GLY A 112 -1.67 -0.81 7.60
CA GLY A 112 -2.56 -1.69 8.34
C GLY A 112 -1.86 -2.92 8.90
N ILE A 113 -0.94 -3.52 8.16
CA ILE A 113 -0.20 -4.67 8.68
C ILE A 113 0.84 -4.27 9.73
N VAL A 114 1.32 -3.03 9.68
CA VAL A 114 2.14 -2.45 10.75
C VAL A 114 1.29 -2.21 11.99
N ASP A 115 0.13 -1.57 11.83
CA ASP A 115 -0.78 -1.24 12.93
C ASP A 115 -1.28 -2.48 13.66
N GLN A 116 -1.55 -3.56 12.92
CA GLN A 116 -1.99 -4.83 13.49
C GLN A 116 -0.85 -5.70 14.04
N GLY A 117 0.39 -5.24 13.95
CA GLY A 117 1.56 -5.96 14.46
C GLY A 117 1.93 -7.20 13.64
N ILE A 118 1.43 -7.33 12.42
CA ILE A 118 1.79 -8.44 11.51
C ILE A 118 3.26 -8.35 11.13
N ILE A 119 3.73 -7.12 10.90
CA ILE A 119 5.16 -6.80 10.86
C ILE A 119 5.48 -5.83 11.99
N SER A 120 6.67 -5.93 12.55
CA SER A 120 7.08 -5.04 13.64
C SER A 120 7.42 -3.65 13.12
N LYS A 121 7.42 -2.67 14.03
CA LYS A 121 7.87 -1.30 13.72
C LYS A 121 9.32 -1.28 13.24
N GLU A 122 10.15 -2.13 13.84
CA GLU A 122 11.57 -2.26 13.51
C GLU A 122 11.77 -2.85 12.11
N GLU A 123 10.99 -3.88 11.74
CA GLU A 123 10.98 -4.43 10.39
C GLU A 123 10.57 -3.40 9.36
N PHE A 124 9.53 -2.62 9.67
CA PHE A 124 9.03 -1.57 8.79
C PHE A 124 10.04 -0.43 8.63
N GLN A 125 10.65 0.00 9.72
CA GLN A 125 11.70 1.01 9.70
C GLN A 125 12.88 0.56 8.85
N SER A 126 13.36 -0.66 9.05
CA SER A 126 14.44 -1.25 8.27
C SER A 126 14.10 -1.29 6.77
N PHE A 127 12.85 -1.61 6.46
CA PHE A 127 12.35 -1.58 5.09
C PHE A 127 12.45 -0.17 4.48
N LEU A 128 12.00 0.86 5.19
CA LEU A 128 12.06 2.24 4.72
C LEU A 128 13.51 2.72 4.52
N GLU A 129 14.39 2.34 5.44
CA GLU A 129 15.82 2.69 5.36
C GLU A 129 16.53 2.00 4.20
N SER A 130 16.03 0.85 3.73
CA SER A 130 16.62 0.09 2.63
C SER A 130 16.17 0.57 1.24
N ARG A 131 15.31 1.59 1.18
CA ARG A 131 14.76 2.09 -0.07
C ARG A 131 15.88 2.59 -1.01
N ASP A 132 15.83 2.15 -2.26
CA ASP A 132 16.60 2.74 -3.34
C ASP A 132 16.09 4.17 -3.57
N GLU A 133 16.98 5.14 -3.57
CA GLU A 133 16.64 6.56 -3.72
C GLU A 133 15.91 6.88 -5.03
N GLU A 134 16.10 6.06 -6.05
CA GLU A 134 15.43 6.24 -7.33
C GLU A 134 14.01 5.65 -7.38
N THR A 135 13.63 4.85 -6.40
CA THR A 135 12.30 4.24 -6.34
C THR A 135 11.32 5.16 -5.60
N GLU A 136 10.29 5.61 -6.30
CA GLU A 136 9.16 6.28 -5.67
C GLU A 136 8.35 5.26 -4.85
N LEU A 137 7.91 5.65 -3.66
CA LEU A 137 7.13 4.81 -2.77
C LEU A 137 5.84 5.50 -2.38
N VAL A 138 4.72 4.81 -2.52
CA VAL A 138 3.41 5.26 -2.05
C VAL A 138 2.85 4.20 -1.11
N MET A 139 2.47 4.62 0.08
CA MET A 139 1.93 3.73 1.12
C MET A 139 0.61 4.25 1.63
N THR A 140 -0.32 3.34 1.92
CA THR A 140 -1.62 3.72 2.47
C THR A 140 -1.97 2.93 3.72
N GLY A 141 -2.93 3.45 4.48
CA GLY A 141 -3.53 2.82 5.64
C GLY A 141 -4.39 3.78 6.45
N ARG A 142 -5.12 3.25 7.43
CA ARG A 142 -5.99 4.08 8.26
C ARG A 142 -5.21 4.89 9.28
N VAL A 143 -4.19 4.28 9.87
CA VAL A 143 -3.41 4.87 10.95
C VAL A 143 -2.00 5.15 10.46
N CYS A 144 -1.56 6.38 10.63
CA CYS A 144 -0.20 6.77 10.31
C CYS A 144 0.72 6.34 11.46
N PRO A 145 1.74 5.53 11.20
CA PRO A 145 2.66 5.11 12.26
C PRO A 145 3.40 6.30 12.85
N GLU A 146 3.60 6.28 14.16
CA GLU A 146 4.38 7.28 14.86
C GLU A 146 5.82 7.28 14.37
N GLY A 147 6.37 8.46 14.10
CA GLY A 147 7.75 8.63 13.64
C GLY A 147 7.96 8.42 12.14
N ILE A 148 6.90 8.11 11.37
CA ILE A 148 7.03 7.89 9.93
C ILE A 148 7.48 9.14 9.18
N GLU A 149 7.21 10.32 9.73
CA GLU A 149 7.56 11.61 9.13
C GLU A 149 9.06 11.77 8.87
N GLU A 150 9.90 11.02 9.56
CA GLU A 150 11.35 11.02 9.33
C GLU A 150 11.74 10.35 8.01
N TYR A 151 10.86 9.52 7.44
CA TYR A 151 11.14 8.69 6.26
C TYR A 151 10.36 9.11 5.02
N VAL A 152 9.43 10.06 5.15
CA VAL A 152 8.51 10.40 4.07
C VAL A 152 8.67 11.82 3.60
N THR A 153 8.33 12.05 2.34
CA THR A 153 8.36 13.38 1.72
C THR A 153 7.06 14.14 2.00
N ASP A 154 5.93 13.46 1.96
CA ASP A 154 4.63 14.05 2.24
C ASP A 154 3.65 13.04 2.84
N ILE A 155 2.74 13.56 3.65
CA ILE A 155 1.65 12.79 4.26
C ILE A 155 0.35 13.51 3.91
N SER A 156 -0.58 12.77 3.29
CA SER A 156 -1.94 13.25 3.02
C SER A 156 -2.92 12.51 3.92
N GLY A 157 -3.80 13.26 4.59
CA GLY A 157 -4.86 12.69 5.40
C GLY A 157 -6.18 12.69 4.64
N MET A 158 -6.91 11.58 4.67
CA MET A 158 -8.26 11.49 4.12
C MET A 158 -9.29 11.39 5.22
N GLU A 159 -10.25 12.28 5.16
CA GLU A 159 -11.34 12.40 6.12
C GLU A 159 -12.65 12.60 5.35
N ASN A 160 -13.67 11.86 5.74
CA ASN A 160 -15.00 12.08 5.18
C ASN A 160 -15.68 13.25 5.89
N ILE A 161 -16.18 14.19 5.12
CA ILE A 161 -16.95 15.31 5.67
C ILE A 161 -18.39 14.87 5.78
N ASP A 162 -18.96 15.00 6.99
CA ASP A 162 -20.38 14.72 7.23
C ASP A 162 -21.24 15.84 6.64
N VAL A 163 -22.05 15.50 5.64
CA VAL A 163 -22.89 16.45 4.92
C VAL A 163 -24.23 16.68 5.61
N ASP A 164 -24.66 15.78 6.50
CA ASP A 164 -25.98 15.86 7.14
C ASP A 164 -26.06 16.96 8.22
N ASN A 165 -24.93 17.43 8.71
CA ASN A 165 -24.83 18.50 9.70
C ASN A 165 -24.91 19.93 9.13
N HIS A 166 -25.15 20.09 7.84
CA HIS A 166 -25.22 21.42 7.20
C HIS A 166 -26.64 21.86 6.83
N GLN A 167 -27.69 21.19 7.36
CA GLN A 167 -29.10 21.53 7.12
C GLN A 167 -29.76 22.29 8.30
N GLU A 168 -28.99 22.96 9.15
CA GLU A 168 -29.54 23.93 10.12
C GLU A 168 -29.27 25.36 9.68
#